data_6114ce34f21bf8606c4866e0dce4ee64
#
_entry.id   6114ce34f21bf8606c4866e0dce4ee64
#
_cell.length_a   1.000
_cell.length_b   1.000
_cell.length_c   1.000
_cell.angle_alpha   90.00
_cell.angle_beta   90.00
_cell.angle_gamma   90.00
#
_symmetry.space_group_name_H-M   'P 1'
#
loop_
_entity.id
_entity.type
_entity.pdbx_description
1 polymer ?
#
loop_
_entity_poly.entity_id
_entity_poly.type
_entity_poly.pdbx_seq_one_letter_code
_entity_poly.pdbx_strand_id
1 'polypeptide(L)'
;MRLNEEQQAIFDGKQGETLAKVMKTLVRYGEVFGAEEMVPVTGKYGHLVTSFGLGVLTPVYDLMDELIGAGIVSQQQFSMDPRPLDQNVPSSLIEDFVFKKIMYSKQDYYEEKLEKLGLLNKDAATCACYFDEVGNLPEKGEVLSWAESSAVVYANSVLGARCNRNSGIIELFGSILGYVPKFGLLTDEGRKATWKVEVRTTKKPNAQVLGSAIGMKVMEDVPYIVGLDTFLGKELTPEVCSYLKDFGAATASNGAVGLYHIENLTPEAVELGETLLKDDAQSYVIDDEELDRIVRSYPVIWKKPDAEPKLCFIGCPHLTQDQMKSWIRNIWKELRKHNRKKVAVPTVMTSAPGVLAEFKKTKEYRAAMEMGIVISYICPLMYMNNPLCGKKPVITNSNKLRTYTSCRFYEDEKLLQKITGGYVDA
;
A
#
# COMPACT_ATOMS: atom_id res chain seq x y z
N MET A 1 21.56 20.62 -11.11
CA MET A 1 20.69 19.77 -11.97
C MET A 1 20.52 20.44 -13.32
N ARG A 2 20.56 19.69 -14.42
CA ARG A 2 20.29 20.19 -15.77
C ARG A 2 18.79 20.30 -16.00
N LEU A 3 18.33 21.47 -16.49
CA LEU A 3 16.94 21.73 -16.87
C LEU A 3 16.88 22.03 -18.38
N ASN A 4 15.84 21.53 -19.03
CA ASN A 4 15.56 21.92 -20.42
C ASN A 4 14.94 23.34 -20.45
N GLU A 5 14.70 23.90 -21.64
CA GLU A 5 14.21 25.29 -21.82
C GLU A 5 12.85 25.50 -21.11
N GLU A 6 11.93 24.56 -21.20
CA GLU A 6 10.62 24.63 -20.55
C GLU A 6 10.75 24.58 -19.02
N GLN A 7 11.49 23.61 -18.50
CA GLN A 7 11.76 23.47 -17.07
C GLN A 7 12.46 24.69 -16.49
N GLN A 8 13.42 25.27 -17.25
CA GLN A 8 14.11 26.49 -16.85
C GLN A 8 13.15 27.70 -16.84
N ALA A 9 12.25 27.78 -17.80
CA ALA A 9 11.24 28.83 -17.84
C ALA A 9 10.30 28.79 -16.63
N ILE A 10 9.90 27.58 -16.20
CA ILE A 10 9.11 27.41 -14.97
C ILE A 10 9.95 27.80 -13.75
N PHE A 11 11.18 27.31 -13.66
CA PHE A 11 12.11 27.60 -12.56
C PHE A 11 12.35 29.12 -12.38
N ASP A 12 12.47 29.86 -13.49
CA ASP A 12 12.68 31.30 -13.52
C ASP A 12 11.41 32.14 -13.27
N GLY A 13 10.24 31.45 -13.09
CA GLY A 13 8.98 32.11 -12.77
C GLY A 13 8.19 32.64 -13.97
N LYS A 14 8.58 32.32 -15.22
CA LYS A 14 7.87 32.77 -16.43
C LYS A 14 6.45 32.25 -16.53
N GLN A 15 6.14 31.17 -15.81
CA GLN A 15 4.79 30.57 -15.69
C GLN A 15 4.12 30.82 -14.33
N GLY A 16 4.59 31.83 -13.59
CA GLY A 16 4.08 32.23 -12.30
C GLY A 16 4.96 31.78 -11.12
N GLU A 17 4.88 32.55 -10.05
CA GLU A 17 5.76 32.37 -8.88
C GLU A 17 5.48 31.05 -8.14
N THR A 18 4.22 30.64 -8.05
CA THR A 18 3.82 29.40 -7.35
C THR A 18 4.36 28.17 -8.07
N LEU A 19 4.27 28.08 -9.41
CA LEU A 19 4.90 26.97 -10.16
C LEU A 19 6.43 27.01 -10.05
N ALA A 20 7.04 28.20 -10.00
CA ALA A 20 8.48 28.32 -9.78
C ALA A 20 8.89 27.76 -8.40
N LYS A 21 8.11 27.99 -7.35
CA LYS A 21 8.36 27.38 -6.03
C LYS A 21 8.27 25.86 -6.08
N VAL A 22 7.26 25.32 -6.77
CA VAL A 22 7.09 23.86 -6.96
C VAL A 22 8.31 23.28 -7.69
N MET A 23 8.72 23.87 -8.83
CA MET A 23 9.88 23.41 -9.60
C MET A 23 11.18 23.50 -8.78
N LYS A 24 11.42 24.61 -8.09
CA LYS A 24 12.60 24.79 -7.24
C LYS A 24 12.65 23.75 -6.11
N THR A 25 11.50 23.37 -5.58
CA THR A 25 11.42 22.33 -4.54
C THR A 25 11.84 20.97 -5.09
N LEU A 26 11.31 20.56 -6.26
CA LEU A 26 11.68 19.29 -6.89
C LEU A 26 13.15 19.28 -7.33
N VAL A 27 13.67 20.37 -7.86
CA VAL A 27 15.10 20.49 -8.23
C VAL A 27 15.97 20.30 -7.00
N ARG A 28 15.71 21.02 -5.90
CA ARG A 28 16.48 20.88 -4.66
C ARG A 28 16.38 19.48 -4.08
N TYR A 29 15.18 18.92 -4.09
CA TYR A 29 14.96 17.55 -3.64
C TYR A 29 15.79 16.55 -4.47
N GLY A 30 15.73 16.64 -5.80
CA GLY A 30 16.51 15.80 -6.69
C GLY A 30 18.01 15.94 -6.49
N GLU A 31 18.53 17.18 -6.33
CA GLU A 31 19.94 17.45 -6.07
C GLU A 31 20.45 16.79 -4.79
N VAL A 32 19.64 16.75 -3.73
CA VAL A 32 20.01 16.05 -2.47
C VAL A 32 20.22 14.57 -2.70
N PHE A 33 19.44 13.97 -3.62
CA PHE A 33 19.55 12.54 -3.99
C PHE A 33 20.43 12.28 -5.21
N GLY A 34 21.18 13.28 -5.67
CA GLY A 34 22.16 13.13 -6.76
C GLY A 34 21.52 13.09 -8.16
N ALA A 35 20.29 13.55 -8.32
CA ALA A 35 19.67 13.68 -9.64
C ALA A 35 20.38 14.74 -10.49
N GLU A 36 20.74 14.38 -11.73
CA GLU A 36 21.39 15.30 -12.67
C GLU A 36 20.41 15.98 -13.63
N GLU A 37 19.21 15.44 -13.77
CA GLU A 37 18.18 15.91 -14.70
C GLU A 37 16.77 15.62 -14.18
N MET A 38 15.79 16.34 -14.73
CA MET A 38 14.37 16.04 -14.60
C MET A 38 13.90 15.24 -15.81
N VAL A 39 13.07 14.23 -15.56
CA VAL A 39 12.45 13.41 -16.62
C VAL A 39 10.93 13.55 -16.62
N PRO A 40 10.28 13.44 -17.79
CA PRO A 40 8.83 13.50 -17.86
C PRO A 40 8.19 12.31 -17.12
N VAL A 41 7.07 12.56 -16.45
CA VAL A 41 6.18 11.52 -15.98
C VAL A 41 5.42 10.97 -17.19
N THR A 42 5.51 9.66 -17.44
CA THR A 42 4.92 9.02 -18.63
C THR A 42 3.72 8.15 -18.30
N GLY A 43 3.54 7.75 -17.03
CA GLY A 43 2.34 7.04 -16.58
C GLY A 43 1.10 7.92 -16.72
N LYS A 44 -0.04 7.30 -16.96
CA LYS A 44 -1.29 8.00 -17.25
C LYS A 44 -1.80 8.83 -16.07
N TYR A 45 -1.71 8.32 -14.86
CA TYR A 45 -2.20 8.95 -13.64
C TYR A 45 -1.18 8.90 -12.51
N GLY A 46 -1.16 9.96 -11.68
CA GLY A 46 -0.46 9.97 -10.41
C GLY A 46 -1.19 9.17 -9.32
N HIS A 47 -0.56 9.04 -8.15
CA HIS A 47 -1.18 8.45 -6.96
C HIS A 47 -0.69 9.14 -5.70
N LEU A 48 -1.59 9.71 -4.90
CA LEU A 48 -1.26 10.62 -3.81
C LEU A 48 -1.57 10.07 -2.43
N VAL A 49 -0.63 10.33 -1.52
CA VAL A 49 -0.76 10.16 -0.08
C VAL A 49 -0.38 11.49 0.58
N THR A 50 -1.33 12.24 1.13
CA THR A 50 -1.01 13.52 1.78
C THR A 50 -1.50 13.58 3.23
N SER A 51 -2.70 14.12 3.47
CA SER A 51 -3.18 14.41 4.82
C SER A 51 -4.27 13.50 5.35
N PHE A 52 -4.94 12.72 4.50
CA PHE A 52 -6.16 11.96 4.87
C PHE A 52 -7.27 12.80 5.52
N GLY A 53 -7.25 14.11 5.37
CA GLY A 53 -8.20 15.01 6.03
C GLY A 53 -7.90 15.25 7.52
N LEU A 54 -6.68 14.96 7.99
CA LEU A 54 -6.27 15.22 9.38
C LEU A 54 -6.33 16.71 9.69
N GLY A 55 -7.10 17.10 10.72
CA GLY A 55 -7.34 18.47 11.10
C GLY A 55 -6.09 19.25 11.52
N VAL A 56 -5.05 18.55 12.00
CA VAL A 56 -3.79 19.15 12.48
C VAL A 56 -2.79 19.46 11.37
N LEU A 57 -2.99 18.97 10.14
CA LEU A 57 -2.06 19.17 9.03
C LEU A 57 -2.36 20.46 8.25
N THR A 58 -2.53 21.58 8.96
CA THR A 58 -2.80 22.90 8.36
C THR A 58 -1.87 23.28 7.21
N PRO A 59 -0.53 23.09 7.30
CA PRO A 59 0.37 23.48 6.21
C PRO A 59 0.08 22.80 4.87
N VAL A 60 -0.49 21.59 4.89
CA VAL A 60 -0.88 20.89 3.65
C VAL A 60 -2.07 21.59 2.99
N TYR A 61 -3.04 22.02 3.78
CA TYR A 61 -4.22 22.74 3.26
C TYR A 61 -3.86 24.13 2.77
N ASP A 62 -2.99 24.85 3.50
CA ASP A 62 -2.48 26.15 3.08
C ASP A 62 -1.74 26.06 1.75
N LEU A 63 -0.91 25.03 1.56
CA LEU A 63 -0.26 24.74 0.29
C LEU A 63 -1.27 24.47 -0.82
N MET A 64 -2.28 23.63 -0.58
CA MET A 64 -3.33 23.35 -1.56
C MET A 64 -4.10 24.62 -1.93
N ASP A 65 -4.38 25.50 -0.96
CA ASP A 65 -5.05 26.77 -1.21
C ASP A 65 -4.17 27.74 -2.02
N GLU A 66 -2.86 27.78 -1.76
CA GLU A 66 -1.92 28.58 -2.57
C GLU A 66 -1.91 28.08 -4.04
N LEU A 67 -1.83 26.75 -4.25
CA LEU A 67 -1.85 26.15 -5.58
C LEU A 67 -3.15 26.48 -6.33
N ILE A 68 -4.30 26.26 -5.69
CA ILE A 68 -5.62 26.51 -6.27
C ILE A 68 -5.82 28.02 -6.52
N GLY A 69 -5.42 28.86 -5.58
CA GLY A 69 -5.49 30.33 -5.69
C GLY A 69 -4.65 30.88 -6.86
N ALA A 70 -3.58 30.20 -7.21
CA ALA A 70 -2.77 30.50 -8.39
C ALA A 70 -3.35 29.91 -9.71
N GLY A 71 -4.52 29.25 -9.65
CA GLY A 71 -5.15 28.62 -10.83
C GLY A 71 -4.47 27.35 -11.29
N ILE A 72 -3.66 26.71 -10.44
CA ILE A 72 -2.90 25.51 -10.81
C ILE A 72 -3.83 24.30 -10.77
N VAL A 73 -3.82 23.53 -11.85
CA VAL A 73 -4.38 22.19 -11.96
C VAL A 73 -3.25 21.26 -12.34
N SER A 74 -3.22 20.06 -11.79
CA SER A 74 -2.22 19.04 -12.10
C SER A 74 -2.21 18.71 -13.59
N GLN A 75 -1.05 18.68 -14.23
CA GLN A 75 -0.92 18.21 -15.62
C GLN A 75 -1.35 16.74 -15.74
N GLN A 76 -1.05 15.95 -14.72
CA GLN A 76 -1.45 14.57 -14.63
C GLN A 76 -2.55 14.41 -13.56
N GLN A 77 -3.73 13.93 -13.93
CA GLN A 77 -4.74 13.53 -12.95
C GLN A 77 -4.19 12.43 -12.04
N PHE A 78 -4.76 12.26 -10.86
CA PHE A 78 -4.26 11.31 -9.87
C PHE A 78 -5.38 10.59 -9.11
N SER A 79 -5.10 9.38 -8.66
CA SER A 79 -5.84 8.65 -7.63
C SER A 79 -5.30 9.00 -6.24
N MET A 80 -6.02 8.63 -5.19
CA MET A 80 -5.60 8.92 -3.80
C MET A 80 -5.68 7.69 -2.92
N ASP A 81 -5.04 7.76 -1.77
CA ASP A 81 -5.12 6.73 -0.72
C ASP A 81 -6.55 6.57 -0.17
N PRO A 82 -6.86 5.40 0.44
CA PRO A 82 -8.19 5.12 0.97
C PRO A 82 -8.63 6.15 2.01
N ARG A 83 -9.92 6.42 2.06
CA ARG A 83 -10.52 7.26 3.10
C ARG A 83 -10.31 6.67 4.49
N PRO A 84 -10.16 7.52 5.51
CA PRO A 84 -10.00 7.07 6.90
C PRO A 84 -11.31 6.66 7.57
N LEU A 85 -12.45 7.08 7.04
CA LEU A 85 -13.76 6.96 7.68
C LEU A 85 -14.79 6.27 6.79
N ASP A 86 -15.55 5.35 7.42
CA ASP A 86 -16.80 4.78 6.88
C ASP A 86 -17.74 4.53 8.06
N GLN A 87 -18.98 5.00 7.95
CA GLN A 87 -19.99 4.89 9.00
C GLN A 87 -20.40 3.44 9.30
N ASN A 88 -20.13 2.51 8.39
CA ASN A 88 -20.45 1.09 8.57
C ASN A 88 -19.43 0.36 9.45
N VAL A 89 -18.24 0.92 9.66
CA VAL A 89 -17.20 0.30 10.48
C VAL A 89 -17.55 0.45 11.96
N PRO A 90 -17.52 -0.64 12.74
CA PRO A 90 -17.91 -0.61 14.15
C PRO A 90 -17.08 0.39 14.97
N SER A 91 -17.74 1.40 15.51
CA SER A 91 -17.16 2.41 16.40
C SER A 91 -18.15 2.79 17.49
N SER A 92 -17.66 3.25 18.64
CA SER A 92 -18.49 3.84 19.68
C SER A 92 -18.82 5.31 19.36
N LEU A 93 -19.84 5.87 19.99
CA LEU A 93 -20.18 7.29 19.81
C LEU A 93 -19.01 8.24 20.13
N ILE A 94 -18.18 7.88 21.10
CA ILE A 94 -16.99 8.67 21.48
C ILE A 94 -15.93 8.58 20.38
N GLU A 95 -15.69 7.38 19.82
CA GLU A 95 -14.77 7.20 18.72
C GLU A 95 -15.21 7.95 17.48
N ASP A 96 -16.50 7.88 17.14
CA ASP A 96 -17.09 8.62 16.04
C ASP A 96 -16.91 10.13 16.18
N PHE A 97 -17.15 10.66 17.39
CA PHE A 97 -16.92 12.07 17.68
C PHE A 97 -15.46 12.46 17.49
N VAL A 98 -14.52 11.68 18.05
CA VAL A 98 -13.08 11.91 17.92
C VAL A 98 -12.63 11.83 16.46
N PHE A 99 -13.09 10.84 15.74
CA PHE A 99 -12.76 10.71 14.31
C PHE A 99 -13.27 11.88 13.48
N LYS A 100 -14.56 12.15 13.54
CA LYS A 100 -15.23 13.12 12.64
C LYS A 100 -14.97 14.57 13.03
N LYS A 101 -14.88 14.88 14.32
CA LYS A 101 -14.82 16.27 14.81
C LYS A 101 -13.43 16.73 15.19
N ILE A 102 -12.51 15.81 15.46
CA ILE A 102 -11.16 16.15 15.90
C ILE A 102 -10.12 15.69 14.87
N MET A 103 -10.00 14.38 14.64
CA MET A 103 -8.90 13.86 13.82
C MET A 103 -9.08 14.17 12.32
N TYR A 104 -10.18 13.72 11.74
CA TYR A 104 -10.44 13.85 10.30
C TYR A 104 -11.47 14.94 10.00
N SER A 105 -11.47 16.00 10.79
CA SER A 105 -12.42 17.12 10.67
C SER A 105 -12.29 17.90 9.35
N LYS A 106 -11.21 17.71 8.63
CA LYS A 106 -10.92 18.34 7.33
C LYS A 106 -11.11 17.40 6.13
N GLN A 107 -11.74 16.20 6.30
CA GLN A 107 -11.86 15.21 5.22
C GLN A 107 -12.59 15.79 3.99
N ASP A 108 -13.76 16.39 4.18
CA ASP A 108 -14.54 16.95 3.07
C ASP A 108 -13.78 18.11 2.39
N TYR A 109 -13.16 18.97 3.19
CA TYR A 109 -12.33 20.09 2.71
C TYR A 109 -11.13 19.58 1.90
N TYR A 110 -10.48 18.54 2.37
CA TYR A 110 -9.36 17.89 1.69
C TYR A 110 -9.78 17.30 0.34
N GLU A 111 -10.88 16.56 0.29
CA GLU A 111 -11.38 15.97 -0.96
C GLU A 111 -11.77 17.05 -1.99
N GLU A 112 -12.44 18.14 -1.54
CA GLU A 112 -12.76 19.28 -2.41
C GLU A 112 -11.50 19.91 -3.03
N LYS A 113 -10.40 20.03 -2.25
CA LYS A 113 -9.14 20.55 -2.75
C LYS A 113 -8.49 19.59 -3.76
N LEU A 114 -8.50 18.29 -3.48
CA LEU A 114 -7.99 17.29 -4.43
C LEU A 114 -8.78 17.30 -5.74
N GLU A 115 -10.11 17.43 -5.70
CA GLU A 115 -10.93 17.57 -6.92
C GLU A 115 -10.50 18.78 -7.76
N LYS A 116 -10.25 19.93 -7.13
CA LYS A 116 -9.79 21.14 -7.80
C LYS A 116 -8.37 21.02 -8.37
N LEU A 117 -7.52 20.23 -7.72
CA LEU A 117 -6.15 19.99 -8.15
C LEU A 117 -6.01 18.91 -9.23
N GLY A 118 -7.03 18.07 -9.45
CA GLY A 118 -7.02 17.07 -10.52
C GLY A 118 -7.24 15.63 -10.06
N LEU A 119 -7.94 15.40 -8.93
CA LEU A 119 -8.37 14.06 -8.54
C LEU A 119 -9.18 13.41 -9.67
N LEU A 120 -8.82 12.17 -10.02
CA LEU A 120 -9.43 11.43 -11.14
C LEU A 120 -10.95 11.27 -10.99
N ASN A 121 -11.37 10.78 -9.82
CA ASN A 121 -12.76 10.71 -9.37
C ASN A 121 -12.82 10.30 -7.89
N LYS A 122 -14.01 10.39 -7.28
CA LYS A 122 -14.20 10.07 -5.85
C LYS A 122 -14.00 8.61 -5.50
N ASP A 123 -14.14 7.70 -6.47
CA ASP A 123 -13.97 6.25 -6.25
C ASP A 123 -12.54 5.78 -6.47
N ALA A 124 -11.64 6.67 -6.96
CA ALA A 124 -10.21 6.41 -7.09
C ALA A 124 -9.45 6.52 -5.74
N ALA A 125 -10.11 6.11 -4.64
CA ALA A 125 -9.58 6.18 -3.27
C ALA A 125 -9.18 4.78 -2.78
N THR A 126 -7.90 4.39 -2.99
CA THR A 126 -7.39 3.06 -2.66
C THR A 126 -5.86 3.04 -2.58
N CYS A 127 -5.28 2.19 -1.73
CA CYS A 127 -3.84 1.91 -1.73
C CYS A 127 -3.41 0.92 -2.83
N ALA A 128 -4.36 0.35 -3.59
CA ALA A 128 -4.13 -0.54 -4.72
C ALA A 128 -4.69 0.11 -6.00
N CYS A 129 -4.15 1.27 -6.35
CA CYS A 129 -4.63 2.10 -7.47
C CYS A 129 -4.52 1.41 -8.84
N TYR A 130 -3.68 0.40 -8.95
CA TYR A 130 -3.45 -0.43 -10.15
C TYR A 130 -4.54 -1.49 -10.39
N PHE A 131 -5.61 -1.55 -9.60
CA PHE A 131 -6.75 -2.41 -9.90
C PHE A 131 -7.48 -1.93 -11.16
N ASP A 132 -7.96 -2.88 -11.97
CA ASP A 132 -8.68 -2.57 -13.21
C ASP A 132 -9.88 -1.66 -12.98
N GLU A 133 -10.58 -1.85 -11.85
CA GLU A 133 -11.73 -1.04 -11.45
C GLU A 133 -11.39 0.42 -11.08
N VAL A 134 -10.09 0.71 -10.85
CA VAL A 134 -9.59 2.06 -10.59
C VAL A 134 -9.04 2.68 -11.87
N GLY A 135 -8.43 1.86 -12.73
CA GLY A 135 -7.92 2.25 -14.04
C GLY A 135 -6.60 3.01 -14.02
N ASN A 136 -5.85 2.97 -12.90
CA ASN A 136 -4.51 3.55 -12.81
C ASN A 136 -3.47 2.42 -12.92
N LEU A 137 -3.44 1.73 -14.07
CA LEU A 137 -2.54 0.62 -14.37
C LEU A 137 -1.44 1.12 -15.33
N PRO A 138 -0.18 1.24 -14.88
CA PRO A 138 0.92 1.66 -15.74
C PRO A 138 1.46 0.51 -16.59
N GLU A 139 2.11 0.89 -17.69
CA GLU A 139 2.87 -0.03 -18.54
C GLU A 139 4.33 -0.17 -18.05
N LYS A 140 5.00 -1.25 -18.48
CA LYS A 140 6.41 -1.47 -18.18
C LYS A 140 7.27 -0.33 -18.70
N GLY A 141 8.17 0.18 -17.86
CA GLY A 141 9.10 1.27 -18.16
C GLY A 141 8.53 2.69 -18.00
N GLU A 142 7.23 2.83 -17.77
CA GLU A 142 6.64 4.15 -17.48
C GLU A 142 7.19 4.75 -16.20
N VAL A 143 7.47 6.05 -16.25
CA VAL A 143 7.90 6.85 -15.09
C VAL A 143 6.67 7.38 -14.37
N LEU A 144 6.58 7.11 -13.08
CA LEU A 144 5.41 7.42 -12.26
C LEU A 144 5.70 8.49 -11.21
N SER A 145 4.66 9.21 -10.83
CA SER A 145 4.61 10.10 -9.67
C SER A 145 3.62 9.52 -8.65
N TRP A 146 4.04 8.48 -7.92
CA TRP A 146 3.24 7.76 -6.94
C TRP A 146 3.87 7.77 -5.55
N ALA A 147 3.06 7.90 -4.51
CA ALA A 147 3.52 8.05 -3.13
C ALA A 147 3.22 6.87 -2.21
N GLU A 148 2.16 6.08 -2.44
CA GLU A 148 1.81 4.96 -1.56
C GLU A 148 2.80 3.81 -1.68
N SER A 149 3.42 3.41 -0.56
CA SER A 149 4.54 2.46 -0.55
C SER A 149 4.20 1.08 -1.11
N SER A 150 3.00 0.55 -0.84
CA SER A 150 2.57 -0.75 -1.37
C SER A 150 2.21 -0.68 -2.85
N ALA A 151 1.73 0.47 -3.34
CA ALA A 151 1.50 0.70 -4.76
C ALA A 151 2.81 0.86 -5.53
N VAL A 152 3.76 1.63 -4.99
CA VAL A 152 5.08 1.86 -5.59
C VAL A 152 5.85 0.55 -5.75
N VAL A 153 5.94 -0.28 -4.69
CA VAL A 153 6.66 -1.55 -4.77
C VAL A 153 6.01 -2.52 -5.76
N TYR A 154 4.68 -2.53 -5.86
CA TYR A 154 3.96 -3.34 -6.82
C TYR A 154 4.19 -2.85 -8.26
N ALA A 155 4.09 -1.55 -8.51
CA ALA A 155 4.35 -0.95 -9.81
C ALA A 155 5.78 -1.23 -10.30
N ASN A 156 6.77 -1.04 -9.44
CA ASN A 156 8.16 -1.31 -9.78
C ASN A 156 8.44 -2.79 -10.06
N SER A 157 7.92 -3.69 -9.21
CA SER A 157 8.32 -5.09 -9.19
C SER A 157 7.46 -5.97 -10.09
N VAL A 158 6.12 -5.77 -10.07
CA VAL A 158 5.16 -6.63 -10.78
C VAL A 158 4.80 -6.07 -12.15
N LEU A 159 4.66 -4.74 -12.26
CA LEU A 159 4.32 -4.09 -13.52
C LEU A 159 5.55 -3.65 -14.32
N GLY A 160 6.72 -3.54 -13.66
CA GLY A 160 7.96 -3.11 -14.30
C GLY A 160 8.00 -1.62 -14.61
N ALA A 161 7.15 -0.82 -13.98
CA ALA A 161 7.20 0.64 -14.05
C ALA A 161 8.35 1.20 -13.20
N ARG A 162 8.58 2.51 -13.26
CA ARG A 162 9.69 3.19 -12.55
C ARG A 162 9.17 4.29 -11.65
N CYS A 163 9.32 4.12 -10.34
CA CYS A 163 8.88 5.06 -9.33
C CYS A 163 9.80 5.04 -8.11
N ASN A 164 10.18 6.20 -7.60
CA ASN A 164 10.82 6.30 -6.30
C ASN A 164 9.79 6.25 -5.16
N ARG A 165 10.23 5.95 -3.94
CA ARG A 165 9.43 6.04 -2.72
C ARG A 165 9.56 7.42 -2.11
N ASN A 166 8.89 8.40 -2.68
CA ASN A 166 8.91 9.79 -2.22
C ASN A 166 7.71 10.11 -1.28
N SER A 167 7.70 11.30 -0.72
CA SER A 167 6.55 11.79 0.06
C SER A 167 5.40 12.22 -0.86
N GLY A 168 4.17 12.21 -0.32
CA GLY A 168 2.99 12.59 -1.08
C GLY A 168 3.03 14.02 -1.64
N ILE A 169 3.70 14.96 -0.97
CA ILE A 169 3.86 16.33 -1.48
C ILE A 169 4.83 16.38 -2.67
N ILE A 170 5.91 15.63 -2.62
CA ILE A 170 6.86 15.54 -3.74
C ILE A 170 6.17 14.95 -4.98
N GLU A 171 5.36 13.92 -4.80
CA GLU A 171 4.63 13.30 -5.92
C GLU A 171 3.44 14.15 -6.40
N LEU A 172 2.80 14.93 -5.53
CA LEU A 172 1.86 15.95 -5.96
C LEU A 172 2.54 16.98 -6.87
N PHE A 173 3.73 17.43 -6.50
CA PHE A 173 4.50 18.36 -7.31
C PHE A 173 4.93 17.75 -8.66
N GLY A 174 5.32 16.47 -8.66
CA GLY A 174 5.59 15.71 -9.88
C GLY A 174 4.38 15.63 -10.79
N SER A 175 3.20 15.35 -10.25
CA SER A 175 1.95 15.33 -11.02
C SER A 175 1.53 16.72 -11.51
N ILE A 176 1.77 17.79 -10.73
CA ILE A 176 1.50 19.18 -11.13
C ILE A 176 2.38 19.59 -12.31
N LEU A 177 3.66 19.29 -12.27
CA LEU A 177 4.64 19.72 -13.29
C LEU A 177 4.76 18.75 -14.47
N GLY A 178 4.31 17.51 -14.32
CA GLY A 178 4.56 16.44 -15.31
C GLY A 178 6.03 16.00 -15.37
N TYR A 179 6.85 16.34 -14.38
CA TYR A 179 8.28 16.01 -14.31
C TYR A 179 8.66 15.53 -12.90
N VAL A 180 9.62 14.59 -12.85
CA VAL A 180 10.23 14.11 -11.60
C VAL A 180 11.76 14.07 -11.73
N PRO A 181 12.53 14.26 -10.64
CA PRO A 181 13.98 14.16 -10.69
C PRO A 181 14.43 12.71 -10.88
N LYS A 182 15.38 12.48 -11.79
CA LYS A 182 15.89 11.16 -12.17
C LYS A 182 16.99 10.70 -11.21
N PHE A 183 16.63 9.85 -10.26
CA PHE A 183 17.55 9.20 -9.33
C PHE A 183 16.99 7.86 -8.86
N GLY A 184 17.74 7.10 -8.08
CA GLY A 184 17.30 5.90 -7.40
C GLY A 184 16.62 4.90 -8.34
N LEU A 185 15.39 4.49 -8.03
CA LEU A 185 14.64 3.47 -8.79
C LEU A 185 14.19 3.91 -10.19
N LEU A 186 14.44 5.15 -10.58
CA LEU A 186 14.25 5.62 -11.96
C LEU A 186 15.47 5.30 -12.85
N THR A 187 16.60 4.87 -12.28
CA THR A 187 17.83 4.55 -13.00
C THR A 187 18.06 3.04 -13.02
N ASP A 188 18.73 2.54 -14.07
CA ASP A 188 19.05 1.11 -14.15
C ASP A 188 20.00 0.67 -13.03
N GLU A 189 20.95 1.53 -12.64
CA GLU A 189 21.87 1.24 -11.54
C GLU A 189 21.17 1.17 -10.17
N GLY A 190 20.21 2.08 -9.91
CA GLY A 190 19.45 2.08 -8.66
C GLY A 190 18.46 0.91 -8.54
N ARG A 191 18.20 0.19 -9.65
CA ARG A 191 17.34 -1.00 -9.67
C ARG A 191 18.10 -2.31 -9.51
N LYS A 192 19.44 -2.27 -9.49
CA LYS A 192 20.25 -3.47 -9.22
C LYS A 192 20.11 -3.92 -7.79
N ALA A 193 20.05 -5.24 -7.61
CA ALA A 193 19.89 -5.87 -6.31
C ALA A 193 21.21 -5.93 -5.55
N THR A 194 21.18 -5.52 -4.30
CA THR A 194 22.29 -5.62 -3.33
C THR A 194 22.15 -6.83 -2.39
N TRP A 195 21.04 -7.56 -2.51
CA TRP A 195 20.78 -8.79 -1.77
C TRP A 195 20.32 -9.92 -2.69
N LYS A 196 20.94 -11.11 -2.53
CA LYS A 196 20.43 -12.38 -3.06
C LYS A 196 19.68 -13.08 -1.92
N VAL A 197 18.37 -13.25 -2.07
CA VAL A 197 17.50 -13.90 -1.07
C VAL A 197 17.11 -15.28 -1.59
N GLU A 198 17.48 -16.34 -0.87
CA GLU A 198 17.16 -17.72 -1.25
C GLU A 198 16.02 -18.26 -0.40
N VAL A 199 14.88 -18.57 -1.04
CA VAL A 199 13.71 -19.18 -0.39
C VAL A 199 13.86 -20.71 -0.46
N ARG A 200 14.09 -21.33 0.70
CA ARG A 200 14.30 -22.79 0.86
C ARG A 200 13.24 -23.43 1.76
N THR A 201 12.03 -22.92 1.74
CA THR A 201 10.92 -23.46 2.54
C THR A 201 10.38 -24.77 1.96
N THR A 202 9.82 -25.63 2.81
CA THR A 202 9.25 -26.93 2.38
C THR A 202 7.86 -26.79 1.75
N LYS A 203 7.18 -25.68 1.98
CA LYS A 203 5.85 -25.34 1.43
C LYS A 203 5.81 -23.87 0.99
N LYS A 204 4.82 -23.51 0.16
CA LYS A 204 4.57 -22.13 -0.24
C LYS A 204 4.49 -21.24 0.99
N PRO A 205 5.41 -20.27 1.17
CA PRO A 205 5.40 -19.41 2.35
C PRO A 205 4.21 -18.45 2.34
N ASN A 206 3.76 -18.04 3.52
CA ASN A 206 2.78 -16.97 3.64
C ASN A 206 3.37 -15.65 3.11
N ALA A 207 2.67 -14.95 2.20
CA ALA A 207 3.14 -13.74 1.55
C ALA A 207 3.53 -12.63 2.54
N GLN A 208 2.71 -12.41 3.56
CA GLN A 208 2.92 -11.38 4.57
C GLN A 208 4.13 -11.70 5.49
N VAL A 209 4.33 -12.99 5.83
CA VAL A 209 5.46 -13.42 6.67
C VAL A 209 6.77 -13.36 5.89
N LEU A 210 6.78 -13.88 4.65
CA LEU A 210 7.96 -13.83 3.78
C LEU A 210 8.35 -12.38 3.50
N GLY A 211 7.38 -11.52 3.15
CA GLY A 211 7.63 -10.10 2.93
C GLY A 211 8.17 -9.39 4.17
N SER A 212 7.66 -9.74 5.35
CA SER A 212 8.17 -9.21 6.63
C SER A 212 9.61 -9.65 6.89
N ALA A 213 9.94 -10.93 6.67
CA ALA A 213 11.31 -11.46 6.84
C ALA A 213 12.30 -10.70 5.95
N ILE A 214 11.97 -10.55 4.67
CA ILE A 214 12.82 -9.82 3.70
C ILE A 214 12.92 -8.35 4.09
N GLY A 215 11.79 -7.67 4.32
CA GLY A 215 11.80 -6.25 4.66
C GLY A 215 12.64 -5.93 5.90
N MET A 216 12.50 -6.71 6.97
CA MET A 216 13.28 -6.54 8.21
C MET A 216 14.79 -6.76 8.01
N LYS A 217 15.20 -7.56 7.04
CA LYS A 217 16.60 -7.88 6.77
C LYS A 217 17.23 -6.93 5.77
N VAL A 218 16.51 -6.66 4.67
CA VAL A 218 17.03 -5.95 3.50
C VAL A 218 16.88 -4.43 3.66
N MET A 219 15.93 -3.99 4.50
CA MET A 219 15.62 -2.58 4.74
C MET A 219 15.18 -1.85 3.45
N GLU A 220 15.90 -0.82 3.00
CA GLU A 220 15.58 -0.03 1.79
C GLU A 220 16.21 -0.58 0.50
N ASP A 221 17.07 -1.55 0.61
CA ASP A 221 17.78 -2.15 -0.52
C ASP A 221 16.87 -2.95 -1.45
N VAL A 222 17.39 -3.31 -2.62
CA VAL A 222 16.68 -4.12 -3.61
C VAL A 222 17.08 -5.59 -3.47
N PRO A 223 16.15 -6.52 -3.16
CA PRO A 223 16.42 -7.95 -3.15
C PRO A 223 16.18 -8.60 -4.51
N TYR A 224 17.04 -9.55 -4.89
CA TYR A 224 16.83 -10.54 -5.94
C TYR A 224 16.50 -11.88 -5.29
N ILE A 225 15.29 -12.38 -5.51
CA ILE A 225 14.71 -13.52 -4.79
C ILE A 225 14.72 -14.75 -5.69
N VAL A 226 15.35 -15.83 -5.24
CA VAL A 226 15.45 -17.12 -5.94
C VAL A 226 14.66 -18.20 -5.19
N GLY A 227 14.13 -19.18 -5.94
CA GLY A 227 13.40 -20.32 -5.40
C GLY A 227 11.91 -20.07 -5.12
N LEU A 228 11.44 -18.83 -5.14
CA LEU A 228 10.02 -18.53 -4.93
C LEU A 228 9.16 -18.89 -6.16
N ASP A 229 9.73 -18.84 -7.34
CA ASP A 229 9.11 -19.27 -8.60
C ASP A 229 8.71 -20.76 -8.61
N THR A 230 9.36 -21.60 -7.80
CA THR A 230 9.00 -23.01 -7.64
C THR A 230 7.60 -23.20 -7.04
N PHE A 231 7.12 -22.24 -6.25
CA PHE A 231 5.80 -22.24 -5.62
C PHE A 231 4.76 -21.42 -6.38
N LEU A 232 5.19 -20.34 -7.05
CA LEU A 232 4.31 -19.40 -7.71
C LEU A 232 4.17 -19.68 -9.21
N GLY A 233 5.10 -20.44 -9.79
CA GLY A 233 5.22 -20.58 -11.24
C GLY A 233 5.96 -19.40 -11.88
N LYS A 234 5.88 -19.32 -13.20
CA LYS A 234 6.61 -18.35 -14.03
C LYS A 234 5.69 -17.35 -14.73
N GLU A 235 4.43 -17.29 -14.35
CA GLU A 235 3.41 -16.42 -14.94
C GLU A 235 2.76 -15.55 -13.87
N LEU A 236 2.54 -14.29 -14.20
CA LEU A 236 1.84 -13.32 -13.36
C LEU A 236 0.31 -13.52 -13.48
N THR A 237 -0.18 -14.66 -13.02
CA THR A 237 -1.62 -14.92 -12.94
C THR A 237 -2.29 -14.01 -11.89
N PRO A 238 -3.61 -13.78 -11.93
CA PRO A 238 -4.32 -13.00 -10.91
C PRO A 238 -4.07 -13.47 -9.47
N GLU A 239 -3.93 -14.79 -9.25
CA GLU A 239 -3.58 -15.35 -7.95
C GLU A 239 -2.17 -14.98 -7.53
N VAL A 240 -1.20 -15.11 -8.43
CA VAL A 240 0.20 -14.72 -8.19
C VAL A 240 0.31 -13.21 -7.96
N CYS A 241 -0.37 -12.39 -8.75
CA CYS A 241 -0.42 -10.95 -8.56
C CYS A 241 -1.00 -10.56 -7.19
N SER A 242 -2.05 -11.26 -6.73
CA SER A 242 -2.61 -11.07 -5.39
C SER A 242 -1.61 -11.44 -4.28
N TYR A 243 -0.87 -12.54 -4.45
CA TYR A 243 0.20 -12.92 -3.53
C TYR A 243 1.31 -11.87 -3.48
N LEU A 244 1.78 -11.40 -4.66
CA LEU A 244 2.85 -10.40 -4.77
C LEU A 244 2.44 -9.02 -4.25
N LYS A 245 1.15 -8.67 -4.36
CA LYS A 245 0.57 -7.47 -3.75
C LYS A 245 0.70 -7.51 -2.22
N ASP A 246 0.32 -8.62 -1.60
CA ASP A 246 0.40 -8.80 -0.15
C ASP A 246 1.84 -8.91 0.34
N PHE A 247 2.69 -9.62 -0.41
CA PHE A 247 4.13 -9.73 -0.19
C PHE A 247 4.82 -8.35 -0.26
N GLY A 248 4.60 -7.59 -1.33
CA GLY A 248 5.20 -6.27 -1.51
C GLY A 248 4.79 -5.27 -0.43
N ALA A 249 3.50 -5.29 0.00
CA ALA A 249 3.06 -4.44 1.10
C ALA A 249 3.78 -4.77 2.43
N ALA A 250 4.10 -6.04 2.67
CA ALA A 250 4.86 -6.46 3.84
C ALA A 250 6.33 -6.07 3.74
N THR A 251 6.99 -6.24 2.58
CA THR A 251 8.39 -5.80 2.40
C THR A 251 8.54 -4.30 2.58
N ALA A 252 7.64 -3.53 1.97
CA ALA A 252 7.66 -2.06 2.04
C ALA A 252 7.39 -1.50 3.44
N SER A 253 6.60 -2.20 4.26
CA SER A 253 6.23 -1.73 5.60
C SER A 253 7.17 -2.20 6.71
N ASN A 254 7.81 -3.36 6.57
CA ASN A 254 8.74 -3.90 7.56
C ASN A 254 10.20 -3.50 7.31
N GLY A 255 10.50 -3.03 6.11
CA GLY A 255 11.73 -2.36 5.73
C GLY A 255 11.38 -1.03 5.07
N ALA A 256 11.92 -0.79 3.91
CA ALA A 256 11.55 0.31 3.03
C ALA A 256 11.72 -0.09 1.57
N VAL A 257 11.61 -1.40 1.28
CA VAL A 257 11.76 -1.98 -0.05
C VAL A 257 10.83 -1.28 -1.04
N GLY A 258 11.40 -0.68 -2.07
CA GLY A 258 10.66 -0.01 -3.14
C GLY A 258 10.60 -0.81 -4.44
N LEU A 259 11.44 -1.84 -4.54
CA LEU A 259 11.54 -2.76 -5.68
C LEU A 259 12.08 -4.10 -5.19
N TYR A 260 11.54 -5.19 -5.69
CA TYR A 260 12.11 -6.53 -5.58
C TYR A 260 12.10 -7.23 -6.94
N HIS A 261 13.07 -8.11 -7.17
CA HIS A 261 13.10 -9.02 -8.32
C HIS A 261 12.84 -10.44 -7.85
N ILE A 262 12.02 -11.19 -8.58
CA ILE A 262 11.81 -12.62 -8.37
C ILE A 262 12.24 -13.35 -9.62
N GLU A 263 13.23 -14.22 -9.47
CA GLU A 263 13.79 -15.02 -10.55
C GLU A 263 12.68 -15.72 -11.35
N ASN A 264 12.77 -15.69 -12.68
CA ASN A 264 11.83 -16.29 -13.62
C ASN A 264 10.37 -15.78 -13.57
N LEU A 265 10.06 -14.73 -12.77
CA LEU A 265 8.68 -14.31 -12.57
C LEU A 265 8.44 -12.80 -12.80
N THR A 266 9.21 -11.92 -12.15
CA THR A 266 9.00 -10.47 -12.32
C THR A 266 9.63 -9.96 -13.61
N PRO A 267 9.05 -8.93 -14.28
CA PRO A 267 9.41 -8.53 -15.64
C PRO A 267 10.90 -8.30 -15.85
N GLU A 268 11.56 -7.54 -14.98
CA GLU A 268 13.00 -7.26 -15.12
C GLU A 268 13.85 -8.50 -14.82
N ALA A 269 13.46 -9.33 -13.84
CA ALA A 269 14.19 -10.57 -13.55
C ALA A 269 14.08 -11.59 -14.68
N VAL A 270 12.96 -11.63 -15.41
CA VAL A 270 12.79 -12.47 -16.60
C VAL A 270 13.68 -11.97 -17.74
N GLU A 271 13.80 -10.65 -17.91
CA GLU A 271 14.56 -10.05 -19.01
C GLU A 271 16.07 -10.05 -18.76
N LEU A 272 16.51 -9.69 -17.56
CA LEU A 272 17.90 -9.40 -17.23
C LEU A 272 18.55 -10.48 -16.36
N GLY A 273 17.77 -11.34 -15.71
CA GLY A 273 18.24 -12.41 -14.85
C GLY A 273 19.22 -11.95 -13.78
N GLU A 274 20.25 -12.73 -13.51
CA GLU A 274 21.28 -12.45 -12.50
C GLU A 274 22.15 -11.23 -12.82
N THR A 275 22.07 -10.61 -14.01
CA THR A 275 22.77 -9.34 -14.28
C THR A 275 22.23 -8.18 -13.43
N LEU A 276 21.07 -8.37 -12.83
CA LEU A 276 20.50 -7.44 -11.83
C LEU A 276 21.22 -7.51 -10.48
N LEU A 277 21.95 -8.58 -10.17
CA LEU A 277 22.74 -8.67 -8.94
C LEU A 277 24.03 -7.86 -9.07
N LYS A 278 24.36 -7.11 -8.02
CA LYS A 278 25.67 -6.49 -7.89
C LYS A 278 26.71 -7.56 -7.47
N ASP A 279 27.97 -7.36 -7.87
CA ASP A 279 29.06 -8.30 -7.58
C ASP A 279 29.27 -8.51 -6.06
N ASP A 280 28.97 -7.51 -5.27
CA ASP A 280 29.09 -7.49 -3.81
C ASP A 280 27.76 -7.74 -3.07
N ALA A 281 26.74 -8.28 -3.76
CA ALA A 281 25.46 -8.56 -3.19
C ALA A 281 25.55 -9.50 -1.97
N GLN A 282 24.89 -9.12 -0.88
CA GLN A 282 24.78 -9.91 0.33
C GLN A 282 23.83 -11.10 0.12
N SER A 283 23.97 -12.14 0.96
CA SER A 283 23.09 -13.32 0.91
C SER A 283 22.21 -13.43 2.14
N TYR A 284 20.96 -13.86 1.93
CA TYR A 284 20.03 -14.19 2.99
C TYR A 284 19.24 -15.45 2.62
N VAL A 285 19.29 -16.47 3.49
CA VAL A 285 18.56 -17.73 3.29
C VAL A 285 17.32 -17.72 4.20
N ILE A 286 16.17 -18.06 3.63
CA ILE A 286 14.91 -18.15 4.34
C ILE A 286 14.38 -19.57 4.20
N ASP A 287 14.35 -20.30 5.29
CA ASP A 287 13.73 -21.61 5.45
C ASP A 287 12.52 -21.55 6.39
N ASP A 288 11.94 -22.70 6.70
CA ASP A 288 10.77 -22.78 7.60
C ASP A 288 11.09 -22.30 9.02
N GLU A 289 12.32 -22.57 9.52
CA GLU A 289 12.75 -22.15 10.87
C GLU A 289 12.89 -20.63 10.96
N GLU A 290 13.46 -20.01 9.92
CA GLU A 290 13.60 -18.55 9.84
C GLU A 290 12.21 -17.87 9.80
N LEU A 291 11.26 -18.39 9.02
CA LEU A 291 9.89 -17.85 9.01
C LEU A 291 9.21 -17.99 10.38
N ASP A 292 9.37 -19.13 11.04
CA ASP A 292 8.87 -19.33 12.40
C ASP A 292 9.53 -18.38 13.41
N ARG A 293 10.84 -18.14 13.29
CA ARG A 293 11.57 -17.16 14.11
C ARG A 293 10.99 -15.75 13.91
N ILE A 294 10.74 -15.36 12.69
CA ILE A 294 10.16 -14.05 12.35
C ILE A 294 8.77 -13.90 12.98
N VAL A 295 7.87 -14.89 12.82
CA VAL A 295 6.53 -14.83 13.41
C VAL A 295 6.60 -14.74 14.95
N ARG A 296 7.49 -15.50 15.58
CA ARG A 296 7.70 -15.45 17.04
C ARG A 296 8.26 -14.11 17.53
N SER A 297 8.98 -13.38 16.67
CA SER A 297 9.55 -12.07 17.01
C SER A 297 8.53 -10.93 17.01
N TYR A 298 7.32 -11.14 16.50
CA TYR A 298 6.32 -10.07 16.42
C TYR A 298 5.84 -9.65 17.82
N PRO A 299 5.95 -8.37 18.17
CA PRO A 299 5.55 -7.90 19.48
C PRO A 299 4.03 -7.96 19.66
N VAL A 300 3.59 -8.38 20.85
CA VAL A 300 2.20 -8.20 21.30
C VAL A 300 2.18 -6.99 22.23
N ILE A 301 1.70 -5.85 21.73
CA ILE A 301 1.71 -4.59 22.47
C ILE A 301 0.37 -4.27 23.15
N TRP A 302 -0.54 -5.23 23.21
CA TRP A 302 -1.77 -5.09 23.96
C TRP A 302 -1.51 -4.99 25.46
N LYS A 303 -2.28 -4.17 26.20
CA LYS A 303 -2.18 -4.08 27.65
C LYS A 303 -2.35 -5.41 28.37
N LYS A 304 -3.21 -6.27 27.81
CA LYS A 304 -3.41 -7.66 28.24
C LYS A 304 -3.16 -8.53 27.00
N PRO A 305 -2.03 -9.24 26.93
CA PRO A 305 -1.66 -10.04 25.75
C PRO A 305 -2.68 -11.14 25.38
N ASP A 306 -3.41 -11.62 26.37
CA ASP A 306 -4.45 -12.66 26.30
C ASP A 306 -5.88 -12.10 26.17
N ALA A 307 -6.03 -10.79 25.92
CA ALA A 307 -7.35 -10.18 25.76
C ALA A 307 -8.10 -10.77 24.55
N GLU A 308 -9.40 -10.98 24.72
CA GLU A 308 -10.28 -11.37 23.62
C GLU A 308 -10.32 -10.31 22.51
N PRO A 309 -10.16 -10.71 21.23
CA PRO A 309 -10.24 -9.78 20.12
C PRO A 309 -11.59 -9.06 20.06
N LYS A 310 -11.57 -7.76 19.85
CA LYS A 310 -12.77 -6.92 19.71
C LYS A 310 -13.10 -6.55 18.29
N LEU A 311 -12.14 -6.68 17.38
CA LEU A 311 -12.27 -6.36 15.97
C LEU A 311 -11.22 -7.12 15.17
N CYS A 312 -11.56 -7.46 13.93
CA CYS A 312 -10.64 -8.01 12.94
C CYS A 312 -10.66 -7.15 11.69
N PHE A 313 -9.47 -6.83 11.17
CA PHE A 313 -9.32 -6.24 9.84
C PHE A 313 -8.65 -7.22 8.88
N ILE A 314 -9.26 -7.38 7.69
CA ILE A 314 -8.72 -8.13 6.55
C ILE A 314 -8.73 -7.17 5.33
N GLY A 315 -7.59 -7.00 4.67
CA GLY A 315 -7.50 -6.12 3.50
C GLY A 315 -6.62 -4.88 3.69
N CYS A 316 -5.45 -5.07 4.26
CA CYS A 316 -4.38 -4.07 4.24
C CYS A 316 -3.10 -4.73 3.67
N PRO A 317 -2.84 -4.54 2.33
CA PRO A 317 -3.51 -3.65 1.38
C PRO A 317 -4.92 -4.13 0.96
N HIS A 318 -5.67 -3.24 0.30
CA HIS A 318 -7.02 -3.52 -0.20
C HIS A 318 -7.09 -4.84 -0.97
N LEU A 319 -8.15 -5.61 -0.73
CA LEU A 319 -8.37 -6.92 -1.35
C LEU A 319 -8.82 -6.79 -2.80
N THR A 320 -8.41 -7.73 -3.64
CA THR A 320 -9.05 -7.95 -4.95
C THR A 320 -10.44 -8.57 -4.75
N GLN A 321 -11.29 -8.51 -5.78
CA GLN A 321 -12.61 -9.16 -5.73
C GLN A 321 -12.51 -10.66 -5.45
N ASP A 322 -11.51 -11.33 -6.03
CA ASP A 322 -11.32 -12.78 -5.85
C ASP A 322 -10.82 -13.13 -4.45
N GLN A 323 -9.94 -12.30 -3.88
CA GLN A 323 -9.56 -12.44 -2.46
C GLN A 323 -10.78 -12.29 -1.55
N MET A 324 -11.65 -11.29 -1.79
CA MET A 324 -12.87 -11.12 -1.02
C MET A 324 -13.79 -12.35 -1.12
N LYS A 325 -14.04 -12.84 -2.34
CA LYS A 325 -14.86 -14.05 -2.56
C LYS A 325 -14.27 -15.27 -1.86
N SER A 326 -12.96 -15.45 -1.93
CA SER A 326 -12.26 -16.56 -1.28
C SER A 326 -12.42 -16.51 0.24
N TRP A 327 -12.17 -15.35 0.86
CA TRP A 327 -12.35 -15.15 2.29
C TRP A 327 -13.79 -15.47 2.73
N ILE A 328 -14.79 -14.96 2.03
CA ILE A 328 -16.20 -15.20 2.38
C ILE A 328 -16.56 -16.69 2.30
N ARG A 329 -16.10 -17.39 1.25
CA ARG A 329 -16.33 -18.83 1.11
C ARG A 329 -15.66 -19.63 2.24
N ASN A 330 -14.44 -19.27 2.62
CA ASN A 330 -13.70 -19.95 3.68
C ASN A 330 -14.33 -19.67 5.05
N ILE A 331 -14.72 -18.44 5.36
CA ILE A 331 -15.42 -18.08 6.59
C ILE A 331 -16.76 -18.84 6.70
N TRP A 332 -17.54 -18.86 5.62
CA TRP A 332 -18.80 -19.57 5.58
C TRP A 332 -18.63 -21.09 5.84
N LYS A 333 -17.61 -21.70 5.19
CA LYS A 333 -17.28 -23.12 5.38
C LYS A 333 -16.87 -23.40 6.82
N GLU A 334 -16.06 -22.55 7.43
CA GLU A 334 -15.55 -22.73 8.78
C GLU A 334 -16.65 -22.53 9.84
N LEU A 335 -17.51 -21.52 9.68
CA LEU A 335 -18.67 -21.30 10.57
C LEU A 335 -19.58 -22.53 10.62
N ARG A 336 -19.80 -23.19 9.48
CA ARG A 336 -20.61 -24.43 9.43
C ARG A 336 -20.01 -25.58 10.22
N LYS A 337 -18.69 -25.74 10.22
CA LYS A 337 -18.02 -26.77 11.03
C LYS A 337 -18.29 -26.56 12.52
N HIS A 338 -18.43 -25.33 12.97
CA HIS A 338 -18.70 -24.97 14.34
C HIS A 338 -20.20 -24.74 14.66
N ASN A 339 -21.10 -25.09 13.72
CA ASN A 339 -22.54 -24.86 13.82
C ASN A 339 -22.91 -23.40 14.15
N ARG A 340 -22.15 -22.45 13.58
CA ARG A 340 -22.35 -21.00 13.72
C ARG A 340 -22.89 -20.41 12.44
N LYS A 341 -23.65 -19.30 12.57
CA LYS A 341 -24.14 -18.51 11.44
C LYS A 341 -23.41 -17.19 11.26
N LYS A 342 -22.84 -16.65 12.32
CA LYS A 342 -22.14 -15.35 12.32
C LYS A 342 -20.75 -15.47 12.90
N VAL A 343 -19.87 -14.58 12.45
CA VAL A 343 -18.50 -14.45 12.97
C VAL A 343 -18.54 -14.19 14.49
N ALA A 344 -17.57 -14.75 15.21
CA ALA A 344 -17.42 -14.57 16.65
C ALA A 344 -16.76 -13.23 17.01
N VAL A 345 -15.89 -12.74 16.12
CA VAL A 345 -15.20 -11.46 16.24
C VAL A 345 -15.75 -10.53 15.14
N PRO A 346 -16.21 -9.31 15.47
CA PRO A 346 -16.58 -8.33 14.45
C PRO A 346 -15.47 -8.18 13.42
N THR A 347 -15.78 -8.40 12.16
CA THR A 347 -14.80 -8.49 11.08
C THR A 347 -15.12 -7.46 10.00
N VAL A 348 -14.12 -6.68 9.63
CA VAL A 348 -14.17 -5.69 8.55
C VAL A 348 -13.24 -6.14 7.43
N MET A 349 -13.77 -6.25 6.21
CA MET A 349 -12.99 -6.51 5.01
C MET A 349 -12.93 -5.24 4.16
N THR A 350 -11.74 -4.88 3.70
CA THR A 350 -11.53 -3.61 2.99
C THR A 350 -11.04 -3.80 1.56
N SER A 351 -11.59 -2.99 0.65
CA SER A 351 -11.22 -2.97 -0.76
C SER A 351 -11.52 -1.61 -1.40
N ALA A 352 -11.05 -1.41 -2.63
CA ALA A 352 -11.30 -0.20 -3.41
C ALA A 352 -12.80 0.01 -3.68
N PRO A 353 -13.30 1.27 -3.69
CA PRO A 353 -14.71 1.54 -3.97
C PRO A 353 -15.24 0.89 -5.25
N GLY A 354 -14.46 0.94 -6.36
CA GLY A 354 -14.83 0.28 -7.62
C GLY A 354 -14.99 -1.23 -7.48
N VAL A 355 -14.03 -1.90 -6.80
CA VAL A 355 -14.11 -3.34 -6.50
C VAL A 355 -15.35 -3.66 -5.65
N LEU A 356 -15.64 -2.81 -4.65
CA LEU A 356 -16.82 -3.00 -3.80
C LEU A 356 -18.13 -2.84 -4.56
N ALA A 357 -18.19 -1.94 -5.53
CA ALA A 357 -19.37 -1.77 -6.39
C ALA A 357 -19.70 -3.06 -7.16
N GLU A 358 -18.69 -3.73 -7.71
CA GLU A 358 -18.86 -5.01 -8.39
C GLU A 358 -19.11 -6.18 -7.40
N PHE A 359 -18.40 -6.19 -6.27
CA PHE A 359 -18.58 -7.23 -5.25
C PHE A 359 -20.02 -7.24 -4.67
N LYS A 360 -20.63 -6.07 -4.49
CA LYS A 360 -22.03 -5.93 -4.00
C LYS A 360 -23.06 -6.65 -4.88
N LYS A 361 -22.74 -6.92 -6.15
CA LYS A 361 -23.62 -7.64 -7.08
C LYS A 361 -23.55 -9.16 -6.90
N THR A 362 -22.61 -9.68 -6.10
CA THR A 362 -22.31 -11.12 -5.96
C THR A 362 -23.15 -11.80 -4.87
N LYS A 363 -23.24 -13.13 -4.92
CA LYS A 363 -23.80 -13.94 -3.84
C LYS A 363 -22.95 -13.94 -2.58
N GLU A 364 -21.63 -13.80 -2.74
CA GLU A 364 -20.68 -13.72 -1.63
C GLU A 364 -20.89 -12.46 -0.78
N TYR A 365 -21.28 -11.34 -1.39
CA TYR A 365 -21.66 -10.13 -0.62
C TYR A 365 -22.87 -10.40 0.29
N ARG A 366 -23.93 -11.05 -0.23
CA ARG A 366 -25.10 -11.41 0.59
C ARG A 366 -24.72 -12.31 1.75
N ALA A 367 -23.89 -13.33 1.47
CA ALA A 367 -23.36 -14.22 2.49
C ALA A 367 -22.53 -13.47 3.55
N ALA A 368 -21.71 -12.49 3.15
CA ALA A 368 -20.97 -11.64 4.07
C ALA A 368 -21.91 -10.89 5.05
N MET A 369 -22.98 -10.29 4.53
CA MET A 369 -23.97 -9.58 5.35
C MET A 369 -24.67 -10.53 6.35
N GLU A 370 -25.07 -11.72 5.89
CA GLU A 370 -25.68 -12.74 6.75
C GLU A 370 -24.75 -13.21 7.86
N MET A 371 -23.46 -13.33 7.58
CA MET A 371 -22.40 -13.68 8.55
C MET A 371 -22.01 -12.53 9.48
N GLY A 372 -22.54 -11.32 9.26
CA GLY A 372 -22.22 -10.14 10.06
C GLY A 372 -20.84 -9.54 9.77
N ILE A 373 -20.31 -9.74 8.55
CA ILE A 373 -19.05 -9.16 8.09
C ILE A 373 -19.33 -7.78 7.50
N VAL A 374 -18.58 -6.79 7.93
CA VAL A 374 -18.64 -5.43 7.39
C VAL A 374 -17.72 -5.32 6.18
N ILE A 375 -18.23 -4.79 5.09
CA ILE A 375 -17.48 -4.49 3.87
C ILE A 375 -17.28 -2.99 3.78
N SER A 376 -16.04 -2.54 3.66
CA SER A 376 -15.68 -1.12 3.73
C SER A 376 -14.57 -0.74 2.75
N TYR A 377 -14.46 0.56 2.46
CA TYR A 377 -13.41 1.17 1.64
C TYR A 377 -12.34 1.90 2.46
N ILE A 378 -12.37 1.80 3.78
CA ILE A 378 -11.45 2.57 4.63
C ILE A 378 -10.01 2.05 4.57
N CYS A 379 -9.10 2.92 4.99
CA CYS A 379 -7.75 2.54 5.40
C CYS A 379 -7.77 2.01 6.84
N PRO A 380 -7.59 0.71 7.10
CA PRO A 380 -7.55 0.18 8.46
C PRO A 380 -6.45 0.81 9.32
N LEU A 381 -5.33 1.22 8.69
CA LEU A 381 -4.23 1.88 9.37
C LEU A 381 -4.67 3.24 9.94
N MET A 382 -5.40 4.04 9.15
CA MET A 382 -5.92 5.33 9.60
C MET A 382 -6.98 5.17 10.70
N TYR A 383 -7.82 4.14 10.61
CA TYR A 383 -8.76 3.80 11.67
C TYR A 383 -8.03 3.46 12.98
N MET A 384 -6.99 2.64 12.93
CA MET A 384 -6.22 2.21 14.12
C MET A 384 -5.31 3.30 14.68
N ASN A 385 -4.94 4.30 13.88
CA ASN A 385 -4.03 5.38 14.29
C ASN A 385 -4.71 6.45 15.18
N ASN A 386 -5.71 6.05 15.93
CA ASN A 386 -6.47 6.84 16.87
C ASN A 386 -6.14 6.39 18.31
N PRO A 387 -5.91 7.31 19.26
CA PRO A 387 -5.59 6.98 20.65
C PRO A 387 -6.60 6.08 21.37
N LEU A 388 -7.86 6.09 20.93
CA LEU A 388 -8.92 5.23 21.47
C LEU A 388 -8.88 3.83 20.85
N CYS A 389 -8.80 3.75 19.52
CA CYS A 389 -8.74 2.48 18.79
C CYS A 389 -7.40 1.76 18.98
N GLY A 390 -6.30 2.50 19.07
CA GLY A 390 -4.97 1.94 19.34
C GLY A 390 -4.83 1.21 20.68
N LYS A 391 -5.84 1.28 21.55
CA LYS A 391 -5.92 0.52 22.81
C LYS A 391 -6.78 -0.75 22.69
N LYS A 392 -7.52 -0.92 21.60
CA LYS A 392 -8.36 -2.10 21.38
C LYS A 392 -7.52 -3.33 21.01
N PRO A 393 -7.87 -4.50 21.47
CA PRO A 393 -7.31 -5.76 20.97
C PRO A 393 -7.89 -6.04 19.57
N VAL A 394 -7.15 -5.66 18.53
CA VAL A 394 -7.52 -5.86 17.13
C VAL A 394 -6.59 -6.89 16.50
N ILE A 395 -7.15 -7.80 15.71
CA ILE A 395 -6.42 -8.85 14.99
C ILE A 395 -6.46 -8.60 13.48
N THR A 396 -5.43 -9.10 12.77
CA THR A 396 -5.29 -8.93 11.34
C THR A 396 -4.37 -9.99 10.73
N ASN A 397 -4.48 -10.23 9.43
CA ASN A 397 -3.49 -10.95 8.62
C ASN A 397 -2.52 -10.03 7.87
N SER A 398 -2.52 -8.72 8.16
CA SER A 398 -1.64 -7.75 7.53
C SER A 398 -0.42 -7.42 8.39
N ASN A 399 0.76 -7.69 7.88
CA ASN A 399 2.00 -7.24 8.51
C ASN A 399 2.19 -5.72 8.42
N LYS A 400 1.68 -5.06 7.37
CA LYS A 400 1.67 -3.60 7.30
C LYS A 400 0.87 -3.00 8.47
N LEU A 401 -0.34 -3.52 8.72
CA LEU A 401 -1.18 -3.03 9.81
C LEU A 401 -0.56 -3.32 11.18
N ARG A 402 0.03 -4.52 11.36
CA ARG A 402 0.76 -4.87 12.58
C ARG A 402 1.96 -3.94 12.83
N THR A 403 2.73 -3.63 11.80
CA THR A 403 3.96 -2.83 11.95
C THR A 403 3.67 -1.40 12.43
N TYR A 404 2.61 -0.80 11.94
CA TYR A 404 2.28 0.61 12.22
C TYR A 404 1.25 0.83 13.34
N THR A 405 0.66 -0.25 13.88
CA THR A 405 -0.42 -0.13 14.87
C THR A 405 -0.29 -1.17 15.98
N SER A 406 -1.26 -1.20 16.90
CA SER A 406 -1.35 -2.24 17.94
C SER A 406 -2.00 -3.55 17.48
N CYS A 407 -2.32 -3.70 16.21
CA CYS A 407 -2.95 -4.92 15.70
C CYS A 407 -2.03 -6.14 15.86
N ARG A 408 -2.59 -7.24 16.33
CA ARG A 408 -1.88 -8.51 16.43
C ARG A 408 -2.03 -9.28 15.12
N PHE A 409 -0.91 -9.72 14.58
CA PHE A 409 -0.86 -10.52 13.35
C PHE A 409 -1.19 -11.98 13.61
N TYR A 410 -1.96 -12.57 12.70
CA TYR A 410 -2.19 -14.00 12.57
C TYR A 410 -2.18 -14.39 11.10
N GLU A 411 -1.57 -15.51 10.78
CA GLU A 411 -1.69 -16.11 9.45
C GLU A 411 -3.14 -16.47 9.13
N ASP A 412 -3.49 -16.55 7.85
CA ASP A 412 -4.87 -16.66 7.36
C ASP A 412 -5.66 -17.80 8.01
N GLU A 413 -5.05 -18.99 8.16
CA GLU A 413 -5.71 -20.14 8.77
C GLU A 413 -6.04 -19.91 10.26
N LYS A 414 -5.08 -19.35 11.00
CA LYS A 414 -5.27 -19.03 12.43
C LYS A 414 -6.26 -17.89 12.61
N LEU A 415 -6.19 -16.87 11.73
CA LEU A 415 -7.14 -15.77 11.76
C LEU A 415 -8.56 -16.24 11.47
N LEU A 416 -8.73 -17.10 10.45
CA LEU A 416 -10.01 -17.72 10.10
C LEU A 416 -10.63 -18.46 11.29
N GLN A 417 -9.86 -19.29 11.99
CA GLN A 417 -10.31 -20.01 13.19
C GLN A 417 -10.73 -19.04 14.30
N LYS A 418 -9.93 -17.98 14.56
CA LYS A 418 -10.27 -16.99 15.61
C LYS A 418 -11.57 -16.24 15.31
N ILE A 419 -11.77 -15.76 14.08
CA ILE A 419 -12.98 -15.00 13.75
C ILE A 419 -14.23 -15.87 13.67
N THR A 420 -14.09 -17.18 13.47
CA THR A 420 -15.22 -18.13 13.43
C THR A 420 -15.49 -18.80 14.76
N GLY A 421 -14.65 -18.58 15.77
CA GLY A 421 -14.80 -19.12 17.12
C GLY A 421 -14.39 -20.58 17.27
N GLY A 422 -13.54 -21.08 16.35
CA GLY A 422 -12.96 -22.44 16.41
C GLY A 422 -11.59 -22.52 17.08
N TYR A 423 -11.02 -21.39 17.48
CA TYR A 423 -9.67 -21.33 18.06
C TYR A 423 -9.75 -21.18 19.59
N VAL A 424 -9.14 -22.11 20.30
CA VAL A 424 -8.83 -22.00 21.73
C VAL A 424 -7.31 -21.79 21.80
N ASP A 425 -6.84 -20.67 22.38
CA ASP A 425 -5.40 -20.49 22.66
C ASP A 425 -4.97 -21.62 23.62
N ALA A 426 -4.00 -22.44 23.19
CA ALA A 426 -3.42 -23.51 24.01
C ALA A 426 -2.40 -22.94 24.99
#